data_873246b38dc1e2281ffd65d9011fd9d6
#
_entry.id   873246b38dc1e2281ffd65d9011fd9d6
#
_cell.length_a   1.000
_cell.length_b   1.000
_cell.length_c   1.000
_cell.angle_alpha   90.00
_cell.angle_beta   90.00
_cell.angle_gamma   90.00
#
_symmetry.space_group_name_H-M   'P 1'
#
loop_
_entity.id
_entity.type
_entity.pdbx_description
1 polymer ?
#
loop_
_entity_poly.entity_id
_entity_poly.type
_entity_poly.pdbx_seq_one_letter_code
_entity_poly.pdbx_strand_id
1 'polypeptide(L)'
;MKRIIATLSAVLMLFSLCGCTGGENAPTNSKAPTGANDTKDFDLTVSYDFDFGEKCASDGSCYFRYSMNRATLTEGCDKASVEKINAALDEAYDSLQSQLDETAEYAALFSDEGGAPLPLEYSFDTQVMRGDANVLSIAVDVYAYTGGVHGMSGRTVLNFDPRTGERLYFPDLGKDGDALSDFVLDYITQLAKGYSGYETVTLSTLPDLIENEQWYFTETGLMVYADEYQVASYAAGRMGFLVPYEELTGKVLDKYIPVYGSDSDAEMKADVSNAEGSENHTIVGSAVVDAGGQEVLLTTSGKVYNLRIYYALLADGGMQLERQRDLFYRSSLDTSEGVTVTVYIPDVYCNVVVSYMTADGGFVKMGIFQSGKDGSVYLAPCDDLD
;
A
#
# COMPACT_ATOMS: atom_id res chain seq x y z
N MET A 1 37.70 -1.12 5.14
CA MET A 1 36.90 -2.26 5.61
C MET A 1 36.19 -2.02 6.97
N LYS A 2 36.88 -1.87 8.14
CA LYS A 2 36.18 -1.75 9.44
C LYS A 2 35.28 -0.52 9.63
N ARG A 3 35.49 0.58 8.92
CA ARG A 3 34.66 1.79 9.01
C ARG A 3 33.44 1.77 8.08
N ILE A 4 33.52 1.05 6.96
CA ILE A 4 32.45 0.91 5.96
C ILE A 4 31.38 -0.06 6.47
N ILE A 5 31.77 -1.13 7.17
CA ILE A 5 30.82 -2.08 7.80
C ILE A 5 29.99 -1.41 8.91
N ALA A 6 30.56 -0.43 9.61
CA ALA A 6 29.82 0.31 10.65
C ALA A 6 28.76 1.27 10.07
N THR A 7 28.98 1.79 8.85
CA THR A 7 28.00 2.66 8.16
C THR A 7 26.86 1.84 7.57
N LEU A 8 27.13 0.65 7.04
CA LEU A 8 26.07 -0.22 6.50
C LEU A 8 25.15 -0.77 7.61
N SER A 9 25.70 -1.08 8.79
CA SER A 9 24.87 -1.44 9.97
C SER A 9 24.01 -0.28 10.44
N ALA A 10 24.42 0.97 10.20
CA ALA A 10 23.62 2.16 10.51
C ALA A 10 22.46 2.38 9.52
N VAL A 11 22.64 2.05 8.24
CA VAL A 11 21.56 2.11 7.25
C VAL A 11 20.45 1.09 7.58
N LEU A 12 20.82 -0.13 8.00
CA LEU A 12 19.84 -1.12 8.46
C LEU A 12 19.15 -0.75 9.80
N MET A 13 19.81 0.04 10.67
CA MET A 13 19.19 0.51 11.93
C MET A 13 18.32 1.76 11.76
N LEU A 14 18.40 2.46 10.63
CA LEU A 14 17.56 3.64 10.35
C LEU A 14 16.11 3.30 10.01
N PHE A 15 15.80 2.02 9.70
CA PHE A 15 14.42 1.56 9.58
C PHE A 15 13.61 1.69 10.89
N SER A 16 14.29 1.75 12.04
CA SER A 16 13.65 1.92 13.35
C SER A 16 13.65 3.38 13.86
N LEU A 17 14.18 4.35 13.12
CA LEU A 17 14.34 5.74 13.58
C LEU A 17 13.56 6.79 12.79
N CYS A 18 12.66 6.41 11.87
CA CYS A 18 11.68 7.32 11.31
C CYS A 18 10.45 7.50 12.22
N GLY A 19 10.61 7.15 13.51
CA GLY A 19 9.72 7.50 14.61
C GLY A 19 10.31 8.66 15.38
N CYS A 20 9.79 9.89 15.16
CA CYS A 20 9.84 11.03 16.06
C CYS A 20 11.23 11.50 16.55
N THR A 21 11.85 12.44 15.87
CA THR A 21 12.57 13.47 16.61
C THR A 21 11.53 14.31 17.37
N GLY A 22 11.12 13.86 18.52
CA GLY A 22 10.35 14.64 19.49
C GLY A 22 11.22 15.78 19.98
N GLY A 23 11.08 16.96 19.39
CA GLY A 23 11.45 18.21 20.01
C GLY A 23 10.55 18.40 21.22
N GLU A 24 11.17 18.64 22.38
CA GLU A 24 10.50 19.07 23.61
C GLU A 24 9.56 20.23 23.32
N ASN A 25 8.26 19.97 23.36
CA ASN A 25 7.15 20.83 23.75
C ASN A 25 5.86 20.15 23.30
N ALA A 26 5.37 19.22 24.13
CA ALA A 26 3.99 18.79 24.04
C ALA A 26 3.10 20.00 24.34
N PRO A 27 2.24 20.45 23.43
CA PRO A 27 1.18 21.36 23.80
C PRO A 27 0.15 20.58 24.60
N THR A 28 0.14 20.85 25.90
CA THR A 28 -0.97 20.49 26.78
C THR A 28 -2.26 21.09 26.26
N ASN A 29 -3.28 20.24 26.07
CA ASN A 29 -4.67 20.60 25.84
C ASN A 29 -4.99 21.40 24.56
N SER A 30 -4.98 20.77 23.42
CA SER A 30 -5.89 21.19 22.36
C SER A 30 -7.22 20.43 22.54
N LYS A 31 -8.25 21.14 23.02
CA LYS A 31 -9.63 20.74 22.86
C LYS A 31 -9.82 20.21 21.43
N ALA A 32 -10.32 18.97 21.31
CA ALA A 32 -10.81 18.47 20.03
C ALA A 32 -11.70 19.56 19.41
N PRO A 33 -11.50 19.93 18.15
CA PRO A 33 -12.36 20.92 17.53
C PRO A 33 -13.77 20.33 17.51
N THR A 34 -14.67 20.92 18.30
CA THR A 34 -16.11 20.74 18.15
C THR A 34 -16.51 21.51 16.89
N GLY A 35 -16.05 21.06 15.74
CA GLY A 35 -16.49 21.51 14.43
C GLY A 35 -17.70 20.69 14.05
N ALA A 36 -18.75 21.35 13.59
CA ALA A 36 -19.96 20.78 13.07
C ALA A 36 -19.65 19.61 12.14
N ASN A 37 -20.38 18.51 12.32
CA ASN A 37 -20.42 17.38 11.40
C ASN A 37 -20.80 17.86 9.99
N ASP A 38 -19.85 18.29 9.20
CA ASP A 38 -20.01 18.38 7.77
C ASP A 38 -19.80 16.95 7.24
N THR A 39 -20.88 16.19 7.27
CA THR A 39 -20.93 14.77 6.89
C THR A 39 -20.99 14.60 5.37
N LYS A 40 -20.41 15.50 4.62
CA LYS A 40 -20.33 15.32 3.18
C LYS A 40 -19.34 14.20 2.90
N ASP A 41 -19.84 13.09 2.40
CA ASP A 41 -18.99 12.02 1.87
C ASP A 41 -18.20 12.57 0.68
N PHE A 42 -16.95 12.17 0.59
CA PHE A 42 -16.05 12.48 -0.51
C PHE A 42 -15.22 11.23 -0.82
N ASP A 43 -14.80 11.14 -2.06
CA ASP A 43 -13.93 10.06 -2.48
C ASP A 43 -12.47 10.45 -2.39
N LEU A 44 -11.63 9.44 -2.17
CA LEU A 44 -10.18 9.53 -2.26
C LEU A 44 -9.75 8.91 -3.58
N THR A 45 -8.93 9.63 -4.32
CA THR A 45 -8.27 9.10 -5.52
C THR A 45 -6.77 9.18 -5.35
N VAL A 46 -6.09 8.06 -5.55
CA VAL A 46 -4.63 7.95 -5.48
C VAL A 46 -4.11 7.47 -6.84
N SER A 47 -3.20 8.23 -7.41
CA SER A 47 -2.42 7.86 -8.59
C SER A 47 -1.03 7.40 -8.18
N TYR A 48 -0.36 6.66 -9.07
CA TYR A 48 0.96 6.12 -8.81
C TYR A 48 1.91 6.50 -9.92
N ASP A 49 3.14 6.81 -9.54
CA ASP A 49 4.27 7.03 -10.45
C ASP A 49 5.34 5.97 -10.20
N PHE A 50 5.73 5.27 -11.27
CA PHE A 50 6.66 4.16 -11.20
C PHE A 50 7.92 4.47 -11.97
N ASP A 51 9.05 4.47 -11.26
CA ASP A 51 10.39 4.59 -11.84
C ASP A 51 11.22 3.35 -11.52
N PHE A 52 12.02 2.90 -12.48
CA PHE A 52 12.90 1.77 -12.31
C PHE A 52 14.12 1.90 -13.23
N GLY A 53 15.22 1.25 -12.85
CA GLY A 53 16.41 1.27 -13.67
C GLY A 53 17.56 0.43 -13.16
N GLU A 54 18.63 0.46 -13.93
CA GLU A 54 19.89 -0.22 -13.63
C GLU A 54 21.05 0.75 -13.77
N LYS A 55 22.07 0.59 -12.92
CA LYS A 55 23.38 1.26 -13.07
C LYS A 55 24.42 0.20 -13.43
N CYS A 56 25.14 0.45 -14.52
CA CYS A 56 26.07 -0.51 -15.10
C CYS A 56 27.48 0.12 -15.24
N ALA A 57 28.51 -0.70 -15.12
CA ALA A 57 29.90 -0.34 -15.37
C ALA A 57 30.15 -0.16 -16.87
N SER A 58 31.33 0.37 -17.23
CA SER A 58 31.73 0.62 -18.64
C SER A 58 31.84 -0.63 -19.50
N ASP A 59 32.00 -1.81 -18.90
CA ASP A 59 32.03 -3.11 -19.57
C ASP A 59 30.61 -3.70 -19.78
N GLY A 60 29.55 -3.00 -19.33
CA GLY A 60 28.15 -3.42 -19.44
C GLY A 60 27.66 -4.30 -18.28
N SER A 61 28.48 -4.62 -17.28
CA SER A 61 28.04 -5.35 -16.10
C SER A 61 27.20 -4.44 -15.21
N CYS A 62 25.98 -4.86 -14.87
CA CYS A 62 25.10 -4.12 -13.98
C CYS A 62 25.47 -4.41 -12.52
N TYR A 63 25.64 -3.35 -11.73
CA TYR A 63 26.02 -3.44 -10.34
C TYR A 63 24.91 -3.00 -9.37
N PHE A 64 23.88 -2.29 -9.87
CA PHE A 64 22.77 -1.83 -9.06
C PHE A 64 21.46 -1.81 -9.84
N ARG A 65 20.36 -2.23 -9.20
CA ARG A 65 19.00 -2.17 -9.72
C ARG A 65 18.10 -1.44 -8.73
N TYR A 66 17.12 -0.70 -9.25
CA TYR A 66 16.14 -0.06 -8.42
C TYR A 66 14.76 -0.05 -9.05
N SER A 67 13.73 0.01 -8.18
CA SER A 67 12.37 0.35 -8.57
C SER A 67 11.66 1.12 -7.46
N MET A 68 10.83 2.08 -7.84
CA MET A 68 10.12 2.96 -6.94
C MET A 68 8.68 3.14 -7.42
N ASN A 69 7.70 2.84 -6.59
CA ASN A 69 6.30 3.10 -6.87
C ASN A 69 5.78 4.11 -5.83
N ARG A 70 5.55 5.34 -6.25
CA ARG A 70 5.13 6.46 -5.40
C ARG A 70 3.66 6.73 -5.56
N ALA A 71 2.93 6.81 -4.45
CA ALA A 71 1.53 7.21 -4.43
C ALA A 71 1.39 8.71 -4.24
N THR A 72 0.41 9.31 -4.91
CA THR A 72 0.00 10.70 -4.75
C THR A 72 -1.52 10.76 -4.60
N LEU A 73 -2.01 11.37 -3.52
CA LEU A 73 -3.42 11.65 -3.36
C LEU A 73 -3.80 12.79 -4.30
N THR A 74 -4.66 12.51 -5.28
CA THR A 74 -5.09 13.49 -6.31
C THR A 74 -6.46 14.07 -6.04
N GLU A 75 -7.30 13.39 -5.25
CA GLU A 75 -8.62 13.84 -4.82
C GLU A 75 -8.89 13.44 -3.38
N GLY A 76 -9.55 14.31 -2.62
CA GLY A 76 -9.89 14.11 -1.21
C GLY A 76 -10.89 15.15 -0.72
N CYS A 77 -10.96 15.36 0.59
CA CYS A 77 -11.93 16.25 1.22
C CYS A 77 -11.85 17.69 0.69
N ASP A 78 -10.66 18.24 0.71
CA ASP A 78 -10.35 19.57 0.19
C ASP A 78 -8.86 19.66 -0.19
N LYS A 79 -8.50 20.76 -0.84
CA LYS A 79 -7.13 20.97 -1.32
C LYS A 79 -6.11 21.00 -0.18
N ALA A 80 -6.45 21.56 0.98
CA ALA A 80 -5.50 21.72 2.09
C ALA A 80 -5.18 20.36 2.75
N SER A 81 -6.17 19.51 2.94
CA SER A 81 -5.98 18.14 3.45
C SER A 81 -5.17 17.28 2.49
N VAL A 82 -5.44 17.38 1.17
CA VAL A 82 -4.70 16.68 0.12
C VAL A 82 -3.22 17.14 0.10
N GLU A 83 -2.95 18.45 0.09
CA GLU A 83 -1.59 18.99 0.12
C GLU A 83 -0.82 18.54 1.36
N LYS A 84 -1.48 18.48 2.52
CA LYS A 84 -0.86 18.06 3.77
C LYS A 84 -0.50 16.58 3.78
N ILE A 85 -1.38 15.71 3.28
CA ILE A 85 -1.11 14.28 3.13
C ILE A 85 0.06 14.06 2.17
N ASN A 86 0.02 14.71 1.00
CA ASN A 86 1.08 14.58 0.01
C ASN A 86 2.43 15.09 0.54
N ALA A 87 2.46 16.18 1.30
CA ALA A 87 3.70 16.66 1.92
C ALA A 87 4.31 15.62 2.88
N ALA A 88 3.49 14.89 3.63
CA ALA A 88 3.98 13.82 4.52
C ALA A 88 4.45 12.58 3.73
N LEU A 89 3.82 12.28 2.59
CA LEU A 89 4.29 11.23 1.67
C LEU A 89 5.63 11.62 1.02
N ASP A 90 5.75 12.87 0.56
CA ASP A 90 6.97 13.37 -0.06
C ASP A 90 8.15 13.33 0.93
N GLU A 91 7.95 13.71 2.20
CA GLU A 91 8.98 13.58 3.24
C GLU A 91 9.46 12.13 3.42
N ALA A 92 8.53 11.17 3.42
CA ALA A 92 8.87 9.75 3.48
C ALA A 92 9.65 9.30 2.22
N TYR A 93 9.21 9.71 1.03
CA TYR A 93 9.90 9.38 -0.23
C TYR A 93 11.28 10.01 -0.35
N ASP A 94 11.48 11.24 0.12
CA ASP A 94 12.79 11.89 0.14
C ASP A 94 13.79 11.11 1.01
N SER A 95 13.33 10.59 2.16
CA SER A 95 14.15 9.72 2.99
C SER A 95 14.52 8.42 2.30
N LEU A 96 13.57 7.77 1.61
CA LEU A 96 13.80 6.53 0.86
C LEU A 96 14.70 6.77 -0.36
N GLN A 97 14.53 7.90 -1.05
CA GLN A 97 15.42 8.29 -2.16
C GLN A 97 16.87 8.46 -1.69
N SER A 98 17.08 9.07 -0.53
CA SER A 98 18.43 9.22 0.04
C SER A 98 19.07 7.86 0.33
N GLN A 99 18.31 6.90 0.87
CA GLN A 99 18.80 5.55 1.11
C GLN A 99 19.11 4.79 -0.19
N LEU A 100 18.28 4.98 -1.23
CA LEU A 100 18.54 4.45 -2.57
C LEU A 100 19.86 4.99 -3.12
N ASP A 101 20.07 6.30 -3.04
CA ASP A 101 21.28 6.94 -3.56
C ASP A 101 22.53 6.47 -2.81
N GLU A 102 22.48 6.36 -1.48
CA GLU A 102 23.57 5.81 -0.66
C GLU A 102 23.87 4.35 -1.04
N THR A 103 22.83 3.53 -1.28
CA THR A 103 22.99 2.13 -1.69
C THR A 103 23.60 2.04 -3.07
N ALA A 104 23.23 2.92 -3.99
CA ALA A 104 23.79 2.98 -5.34
C ALA A 104 25.26 3.42 -5.35
N GLU A 105 25.64 4.40 -4.52
CA GLU A 105 27.04 4.80 -4.34
C GLU A 105 27.87 3.66 -3.76
N TYR A 106 27.35 2.96 -2.76
CA TYR A 106 28.02 1.78 -2.19
C TYR A 106 28.19 0.68 -3.25
N ALA A 107 27.17 0.41 -4.06
CA ALA A 107 27.23 -0.59 -5.13
C ALA A 107 28.32 -0.26 -6.17
N ALA A 108 28.47 1.03 -6.52
CA ALA A 108 29.53 1.47 -7.45
C ALA A 108 30.94 1.19 -6.90
N LEU A 109 31.19 1.54 -5.63
CA LEU A 109 32.47 1.28 -4.96
C LEU A 109 32.76 -0.25 -4.87
N PHE A 110 31.75 -1.05 -4.62
CA PHE A 110 31.88 -2.49 -4.51
C PHE A 110 32.16 -3.17 -5.87
N SER A 111 31.60 -2.61 -6.94
CA SER A 111 31.88 -3.05 -8.32
C SER A 111 33.32 -2.83 -8.71
N ASP A 112 33.91 -1.68 -8.34
CA ASP A 112 35.32 -1.33 -8.67
C ASP A 112 36.33 -2.25 -7.94
N GLU A 113 35.98 -2.84 -6.80
CA GLU A 113 36.82 -3.75 -6.01
C GLU A 113 36.73 -5.22 -6.44
N GLY A 114 36.03 -5.54 -7.54
CA GLY A 114 35.92 -6.91 -8.07
C GLY A 114 34.55 -7.58 -7.85
N GLY A 115 33.57 -6.78 -7.46
CA GLY A 115 32.13 -6.98 -7.61
C GLY A 115 31.46 -8.03 -6.75
N ALA A 116 30.19 -7.77 -6.44
CA ALA A 116 29.25 -8.79 -6.00
C ALA A 116 28.89 -9.70 -7.20
N PRO A 117 28.63 -10.99 -6.99
CA PRO A 117 28.20 -11.90 -8.05
C PRO A 117 26.82 -11.55 -8.63
N LEU A 118 26.06 -10.70 -7.95
CA LEU A 118 24.73 -10.20 -8.34
C LEU A 118 24.69 -8.69 -8.13
N PRO A 119 23.91 -7.92 -8.94
CA PRO A 119 23.68 -6.51 -8.67
C PRO A 119 23.06 -6.32 -7.28
N LEU A 120 23.46 -5.25 -6.59
CA LEU A 120 22.74 -4.80 -5.40
C LEU A 120 21.38 -4.24 -5.83
N GLU A 121 20.40 -4.31 -4.94
CA GLU A 121 19.03 -3.91 -5.26
C GLU A 121 18.46 -3.03 -4.15
N TYR A 122 17.66 -2.03 -4.55
CA TYR A 122 16.85 -1.24 -3.65
C TYR A 122 15.51 -0.94 -4.31
N SER A 123 14.44 -1.24 -3.62
CA SER A 123 13.10 -0.93 -4.13
C SER A 123 12.17 -0.48 -3.02
N PHE A 124 11.17 0.33 -3.38
CA PHE A 124 10.01 0.55 -2.52
C PHE A 124 8.72 0.57 -3.34
N ASP A 125 7.67 0.04 -2.74
CA ASP A 125 6.32 -0.01 -3.29
C ASP A 125 5.32 0.57 -2.30
N THR A 126 4.49 1.49 -2.77
CA THR A 126 3.47 2.15 -1.96
C THR A 126 2.11 1.53 -2.22
N GLN A 127 1.34 1.29 -1.15
CA GLN A 127 0.02 0.69 -1.22
C GLN A 127 -0.97 1.43 -0.31
N VAL A 128 -2.16 1.72 -0.82
CA VAL A 128 -3.28 2.10 0.03
C VAL A 128 -3.81 0.83 0.69
N MET A 129 -3.77 0.73 2.00
CA MET A 129 -4.29 -0.42 2.75
C MET A 129 -5.78 -0.28 3.01
N ARG A 130 -6.24 0.92 3.33
CA ARG A 130 -7.64 1.33 3.42
C ARG A 130 -7.75 2.82 3.11
N GLY A 131 -8.74 3.24 2.32
CA GLY A 131 -9.04 4.64 2.05
C GLY A 131 -10.54 4.90 1.98
N ASP A 132 -11.03 5.72 2.88
CA ASP A 132 -12.41 6.22 2.88
C ASP A 132 -12.45 7.64 3.50
N ALA A 133 -13.62 8.22 3.69
CA ALA A 133 -13.76 9.56 4.23
C ALA A 133 -13.28 9.73 5.70
N ASN A 134 -12.94 8.67 6.40
CA ASN A 134 -12.55 8.69 7.82
C ASN A 134 -11.11 8.21 8.06
N VAL A 135 -10.57 7.41 7.14
CA VAL A 135 -9.25 6.81 7.27
C VAL A 135 -8.57 6.74 5.90
N LEU A 136 -7.30 7.10 5.86
CA LEU A 136 -6.39 6.76 4.77
C LEU A 136 -5.15 6.12 5.38
N SER A 137 -5.01 4.80 5.24
CA SER A 137 -3.83 4.04 5.64
C SER A 137 -3.00 3.70 4.40
N ILE A 138 -1.77 4.17 4.38
CA ILE A 138 -0.80 3.93 3.28
C ILE A 138 0.40 3.19 3.85
N ALA A 139 0.75 2.07 3.25
CA ALA A 139 1.98 1.33 3.54
C ALA A 139 3.01 1.56 2.45
N VAL A 140 4.26 1.71 2.84
CA VAL A 140 5.42 1.74 1.95
C VAL A 140 6.31 0.57 2.31
N ASP A 141 6.35 -0.42 1.43
CA ASP A 141 7.22 -1.58 1.53
C ASP A 141 8.57 -1.27 0.90
N VAL A 142 9.63 -1.57 1.62
CA VAL A 142 11.02 -1.37 1.17
C VAL A 142 11.72 -2.71 1.13
N TYR A 143 12.51 -2.94 0.09
CA TYR A 143 13.41 -4.07 -0.01
C TYR A 143 14.82 -3.57 -0.37
N ALA A 144 15.83 -4.09 0.31
CA ALA A 144 17.22 -3.81 0.02
C ALA A 144 18.05 -5.11 0.01
N TYR A 145 18.77 -5.35 -1.09
CA TYR A 145 19.81 -6.34 -1.18
C TYR A 145 21.17 -5.65 -1.30
N THR A 146 21.95 -5.74 -0.24
CA THR A 146 23.28 -5.09 -0.16
C THR A 146 24.45 -6.08 -0.24
N GLY A 147 24.17 -7.29 -0.76
CA GLY A 147 25.10 -8.39 -0.82
C GLY A 147 24.93 -9.35 0.38
N GLY A 148 25.30 -10.60 0.19
CA GLY A 148 25.17 -11.64 1.22
C GLY A 148 24.19 -12.74 0.82
N VAL A 149 23.55 -13.36 1.80
CA VAL A 149 22.72 -14.57 1.60
C VAL A 149 21.31 -14.22 1.14
N HIS A 150 20.77 -13.08 1.58
CA HIS A 150 19.43 -12.58 1.28
C HIS A 150 19.35 -11.06 1.44
N GLY A 151 18.29 -10.46 0.91
CA GLY A 151 17.92 -9.08 1.18
C GLY A 151 17.16 -8.92 2.50
N MET A 152 16.80 -7.68 2.78
CA MET A 152 16.00 -7.31 3.94
C MET A 152 14.79 -6.51 3.48
N SER A 153 13.64 -6.80 4.09
CA SER A 153 12.41 -6.04 3.85
C SER A 153 12.03 -5.24 5.10
N GLY A 154 11.37 -4.10 4.87
CA GLY A 154 10.79 -3.29 5.92
C GLY A 154 9.49 -2.66 5.44
N ARG A 155 8.63 -2.25 6.37
CA ARG A 155 7.40 -1.52 6.09
C ARG A 155 7.32 -0.27 6.93
N THR A 156 6.98 0.84 6.31
CA THR A 156 6.57 2.06 7.00
C THR A 156 5.09 2.31 6.70
N VAL A 157 4.33 2.75 7.69
CA VAL A 157 2.92 3.05 7.50
C VAL A 157 2.62 4.49 7.88
N LEU A 158 1.81 5.14 7.06
CA LEU A 158 1.29 6.47 7.29
C LEU A 158 -0.23 6.40 7.35
N ASN A 159 -0.79 6.66 8.54
CA ASN A 159 -2.23 6.70 8.76
C ASN A 159 -2.68 8.15 8.87
N PHE A 160 -3.77 8.52 8.19
CA PHE A 160 -4.28 9.89 8.15
C PHE A 160 -5.78 9.95 8.43
N ASP A 161 -6.23 11.04 9.05
CA ASP A 161 -7.61 11.53 8.92
C ASP A 161 -7.70 12.32 7.61
N PRO A 162 -8.36 11.80 6.56
CA PRO A 162 -8.36 12.45 5.24
C PRO A 162 -9.20 13.73 5.20
N ARG A 163 -10.01 14.02 6.24
CA ARG A 163 -10.75 15.29 6.36
C ARG A 163 -9.86 16.45 6.73
N THR A 164 -8.82 16.18 7.51
CA THR A 164 -7.92 17.22 8.05
C THR A 164 -6.51 17.13 7.49
N GLY A 165 -6.16 15.97 6.91
CA GLY A 165 -4.80 15.64 6.49
C GLY A 165 -3.85 15.37 7.66
N GLU A 166 -4.36 15.30 8.91
CA GLU A 166 -3.53 15.02 10.08
C GLU A 166 -3.17 13.53 10.17
N ARG A 167 -1.99 13.25 10.73
CA ARG A 167 -1.59 11.88 11.07
C ARG A 167 -2.50 11.34 12.17
N LEU A 168 -2.86 10.06 12.04
CA LEU A 168 -3.51 9.30 13.09
C LEU A 168 -2.45 8.49 13.84
N TYR A 169 -2.50 8.55 15.16
CA TYR A 169 -1.67 7.76 16.06
C TYR A 169 -2.52 6.77 16.83
N PHE A 170 -1.93 5.66 17.25
CA PHE A 170 -2.67 4.57 17.88
C PHE A 170 -3.56 5.01 19.07
N PRO A 171 -3.08 5.85 20.01
CA PRO A 171 -3.91 6.30 21.13
C PRO A 171 -5.15 7.09 20.74
N ASP A 172 -5.15 7.74 19.58
CA ASP A 172 -6.25 8.58 19.09
C ASP A 172 -7.41 7.76 18.50
N LEU A 173 -7.22 6.47 18.30
CA LEU A 173 -8.23 5.59 17.67
C LEU A 173 -9.38 5.26 18.63
N GLY A 174 -9.16 5.28 19.93
CA GLY A 174 -10.13 4.96 20.97
C GLY A 174 -10.59 6.18 21.78
N LYS A 175 -11.64 5.99 22.57
CA LYS A 175 -12.01 6.96 23.61
C LYS A 175 -11.05 6.97 24.78
N ASP A 176 -10.36 5.85 24.98
CA ASP A 176 -9.32 5.58 25.95
C ASP A 176 -8.21 4.79 25.21
N GLY A 177 -7.13 5.47 24.89
CA GLY A 177 -6.03 4.90 24.12
C GLY A 177 -5.29 3.79 24.85
N ASP A 178 -5.13 3.93 26.17
CA ASP A 178 -4.47 2.90 27.00
C ASP A 178 -5.29 1.61 27.02
N ALA A 179 -6.61 1.73 27.25
CA ALA A 179 -7.51 0.58 27.22
C ALA A 179 -7.60 -0.08 25.85
N LEU A 180 -7.50 0.70 24.75
CA LEU A 180 -7.43 0.14 23.40
C LEU A 180 -6.10 -0.61 23.17
N SER A 181 -4.98 -0.04 23.61
CA SER A 181 -3.67 -0.66 23.50
C SER A 181 -3.63 -1.99 24.26
N ASP A 182 -4.09 -2.01 25.50
CA ASP A 182 -4.20 -3.22 26.32
C ASP A 182 -5.07 -4.30 25.63
N PHE A 183 -6.22 -3.91 25.11
CA PHE A 183 -7.11 -4.83 24.39
C PHE A 183 -6.45 -5.42 23.14
N VAL A 184 -5.85 -4.59 22.30
CA VAL A 184 -5.22 -5.05 21.05
C VAL A 184 -4.03 -5.95 21.38
N LEU A 185 -3.20 -5.58 22.38
CA LEU A 185 -2.07 -6.40 22.80
C LEU A 185 -2.52 -7.77 23.32
N ASP A 186 -3.57 -7.81 24.16
CA ASP A 186 -4.13 -9.07 24.63
C ASP A 186 -4.64 -9.93 23.47
N TYR A 187 -5.34 -9.34 22.51
CA TYR A 187 -5.89 -10.02 21.35
C TYR A 187 -4.78 -10.65 20.48
N ILE A 188 -3.78 -9.86 20.06
CA ILE A 188 -2.67 -10.36 19.24
C ILE A 188 -1.81 -11.39 20.00
N THR A 189 -1.69 -11.26 21.32
CA THR A 189 -1.03 -12.26 22.17
C THR A 189 -1.80 -13.60 22.16
N GLN A 190 -3.13 -13.58 22.17
CA GLN A 190 -3.94 -14.80 22.07
C GLN A 190 -3.83 -15.41 20.65
N LEU A 191 -3.83 -14.59 19.60
CA LEU A 191 -3.56 -15.07 18.25
C LEU A 191 -2.22 -15.78 18.17
N ALA A 192 -1.15 -15.15 18.68
CA ALA A 192 0.20 -15.71 18.66
C ALA A 192 0.33 -17.04 19.45
N LYS A 193 -0.51 -17.26 20.46
CA LYS A 193 -0.51 -18.52 21.25
C LYS A 193 -1.35 -19.64 20.64
N GLY A 194 -2.39 -19.30 19.88
CA GLY A 194 -3.44 -20.26 19.52
C GLY A 194 -3.44 -20.71 18.07
N TYR A 195 -2.72 -20.05 17.18
CA TYR A 195 -2.80 -20.32 15.75
C TYR A 195 -1.50 -20.90 15.18
N SER A 196 -1.66 -21.86 14.28
CA SER A 196 -0.57 -22.41 13.46
C SER A 196 0.10 -21.30 12.65
N GLY A 197 1.43 -21.30 12.60
CA GLY A 197 2.23 -20.27 11.92
C GLY A 197 2.79 -19.19 12.86
N TYR A 198 2.32 -19.14 14.12
CA TYR A 198 2.82 -18.19 15.13
C TYR A 198 3.68 -18.83 16.24
N GLU A 199 4.03 -20.11 16.10
CA GLU A 199 4.73 -20.89 17.15
C GLU A 199 6.12 -20.31 17.50
N THR A 200 6.71 -19.55 16.57
CA THR A 200 8.03 -18.95 16.76
C THR A 200 7.98 -17.51 17.26
N VAL A 201 6.77 -16.95 17.51
CA VAL A 201 6.63 -15.55 17.94
C VAL A 201 7.15 -15.33 19.34
N THR A 202 7.99 -14.32 19.50
CA THR A 202 8.50 -13.85 20.79
C THR A 202 7.50 -12.89 21.42
N LEU A 203 6.64 -13.40 22.32
CA LEU A 203 5.52 -12.62 22.88
C LEU A 203 5.94 -11.33 23.61
N SER A 204 7.16 -11.29 24.17
CA SER A 204 7.65 -10.10 24.90
C SER A 204 7.98 -8.90 24.02
N THR A 205 8.04 -9.06 22.71
CA THR A 205 8.30 -7.97 21.75
C THR A 205 7.02 -7.42 21.09
N LEU A 206 5.85 -8.04 21.34
CA LEU A 206 4.58 -7.58 20.79
C LEU A 206 4.18 -6.15 21.24
N PRO A 207 4.43 -5.71 22.49
CA PRO A 207 4.13 -4.34 22.89
C PRO A 207 4.87 -3.30 22.04
N ASP A 208 6.11 -3.57 21.65
CA ASP A 208 6.95 -2.67 20.86
C ASP A 208 6.32 -2.35 19.50
N LEU A 209 5.49 -3.25 18.94
CA LEU A 209 4.82 -3.03 17.65
C LEU A 209 3.81 -1.87 17.74
N ILE A 210 3.05 -1.79 18.83
CA ILE A 210 2.07 -0.71 19.07
C ILE A 210 2.81 0.59 19.40
N GLU A 211 3.84 0.54 20.23
CA GLU A 211 4.64 1.70 20.61
C GLU A 211 5.38 2.32 19.40
N ASN A 212 5.79 1.48 18.44
CA ASN A 212 6.45 1.91 17.21
C ASN A 212 5.48 2.21 16.05
N GLU A 213 4.17 2.35 16.33
CA GLU A 213 3.14 2.66 15.31
C GLU A 213 3.12 1.66 14.13
N GLN A 214 3.42 0.38 14.39
CA GLN A 214 3.42 -0.68 13.37
C GLN A 214 2.03 -1.26 13.18
N TRP A 215 1.10 -0.42 12.74
CA TRP A 215 -0.30 -0.77 12.51
C TRP A 215 -0.91 0.01 11.35
N TYR A 216 -1.97 -0.53 10.77
CA TYR A 216 -2.79 0.13 9.76
C TYR A 216 -4.20 -0.45 9.73
N PHE A 217 -5.14 0.33 9.23
CA PHE A 217 -6.47 -0.20 8.93
C PHE A 217 -6.48 -0.92 7.59
N THR A 218 -7.23 -2.02 7.54
CA THR A 218 -7.61 -2.73 6.32
C THR A 218 -9.12 -2.62 6.12
N GLU A 219 -9.64 -3.22 5.07
CA GLU A 219 -11.09 -3.33 4.85
C GLU A 219 -11.80 -4.18 5.90
N THR A 220 -11.09 -5.06 6.59
CA THR A 220 -11.66 -6.06 7.51
C THR A 220 -11.30 -5.85 8.98
N GLY A 221 -10.37 -4.96 9.28
CA GLY A 221 -9.94 -4.73 10.67
C GLY A 221 -8.69 -3.86 10.79
N LEU A 222 -8.15 -3.84 12.00
CA LEU A 222 -6.87 -3.25 12.33
C LEU A 222 -5.79 -4.32 12.22
N MET A 223 -4.79 -4.07 11.38
CA MET A 223 -3.61 -4.93 11.27
C MET A 223 -2.47 -4.35 12.10
N VAL A 224 -1.94 -5.15 13.03
CA VAL A 224 -0.63 -4.92 13.66
C VAL A 224 0.37 -5.80 12.94
N TYR A 225 1.54 -5.28 12.58
CA TYR A 225 2.52 -6.04 11.81
C TYR A 225 3.91 -5.99 12.46
N ALA A 226 4.70 -6.99 12.14
CA ALA A 226 6.11 -7.07 12.50
C ALA A 226 6.93 -7.41 11.25
N ASP A 227 8.00 -6.68 11.02
CA ASP A 227 8.96 -7.03 9.98
C ASP A 227 9.84 -8.21 10.39
N GLU A 228 10.63 -8.72 9.47
CA GLU A 228 11.56 -9.81 9.67
C GLU A 228 12.46 -9.55 10.89
N TYR A 229 12.72 -10.58 11.67
CA TYR A 229 13.52 -10.55 12.92
C TYR A 229 12.94 -9.77 14.11
N GLN A 230 11.84 -9.05 13.99
CA GLN A 230 11.29 -8.30 15.13
C GLN A 230 10.63 -9.21 16.17
N VAL A 231 9.81 -10.16 15.73
CA VAL A 231 9.06 -11.06 16.61
C VAL A 231 9.37 -12.54 16.36
N ALA A 232 9.95 -12.87 15.22
CA ALA A 232 10.28 -14.22 14.81
C ALA A 232 11.58 -14.24 13.97
N SER A 233 12.03 -15.42 13.54
CA SER A 233 13.20 -15.55 12.65
C SER A 233 12.88 -15.02 11.25
N TYR A 234 13.91 -14.69 10.47
CA TYR A 234 13.81 -14.28 9.07
C TYR A 234 12.92 -15.21 8.21
N ALA A 235 13.04 -16.52 8.44
CA ALA A 235 12.28 -17.53 7.69
C ALA A 235 10.75 -17.44 7.88
N ALA A 236 10.28 -16.75 8.93
CA ALA A 236 8.86 -16.49 9.13
C ALA A 236 8.34 -15.36 8.24
N GLY A 237 9.24 -14.55 7.66
CA GLY A 237 8.87 -13.35 6.90
C GLY A 237 8.22 -12.28 7.77
N ARG A 238 7.57 -11.30 7.13
CA ARG A 238 6.72 -10.33 7.84
C ARG A 238 5.49 -11.02 8.40
N MET A 239 5.18 -10.74 9.65
CA MET A 239 4.01 -11.30 10.34
C MET A 239 2.93 -10.23 10.53
N GLY A 240 1.66 -10.62 10.30
CA GLY A 240 0.49 -9.76 10.52
C GLY A 240 -0.45 -10.36 11.55
N PHE A 241 -1.01 -9.48 12.40
CA PHE A 241 -1.97 -9.81 13.44
C PHE A 241 -3.24 -8.98 13.21
N LEU A 242 -4.23 -9.58 12.56
CA LEU A 242 -5.50 -8.89 12.26
C LEU A 242 -6.42 -8.92 13.48
N VAL A 243 -6.88 -7.74 13.88
CA VAL A 243 -7.98 -7.56 14.85
C VAL A 243 -9.23 -7.16 14.07
N PRO A 244 -10.23 -8.04 13.87
CA PRO A 244 -11.42 -7.76 13.08
C PRO A 244 -12.27 -6.62 13.64
N TYR A 245 -13.04 -5.94 12.79
CA TYR A 245 -13.91 -4.84 13.22
C TYR A 245 -14.99 -5.28 14.21
N GLU A 246 -15.44 -6.51 14.17
CA GLU A 246 -16.38 -7.04 15.17
C GLU A 246 -15.81 -6.97 16.58
N GLU A 247 -14.51 -7.25 16.73
CA GLU A 247 -13.80 -7.19 18.01
C GLU A 247 -13.47 -5.76 18.44
N LEU A 248 -13.30 -4.85 17.48
CA LEU A 248 -12.99 -3.44 17.71
C LEU A 248 -14.22 -2.59 18.03
N THR A 249 -15.43 -3.10 17.74
CA THR A 249 -16.70 -2.38 17.98
C THR A 249 -16.81 -1.97 19.43
N GLY A 250 -17.05 -0.65 19.67
CA GLY A 250 -17.15 -0.05 21.00
C GLY A 250 -15.79 0.20 21.69
N LYS A 251 -14.66 -0.17 21.08
CA LYS A 251 -13.31 0.08 21.59
C LYS A 251 -12.61 1.20 20.80
N VAL A 252 -12.66 1.15 19.47
CA VAL A 252 -12.30 2.28 18.62
C VAL A 252 -13.47 3.25 18.49
N LEU A 253 -13.20 4.47 18.04
CA LEU A 253 -14.26 5.43 17.70
C LEU A 253 -15.07 4.88 16.52
N ASP A 254 -16.39 5.05 16.60
CA ASP A 254 -17.34 4.47 15.63
C ASP A 254 -17.04 4.92 14.18
N LYS A 255 -16.46 6.11 13.98
CA LYS A 255 -16.06 6.62 12.65
C LYS A 255 -15.02 5.75 11.95
N TYR A 256 -14.25 4.94 12.68
CA TYR A 256 -13.23 4.05 12.12
C TYR A 256 -13.78 2.69 11.70
N ILE A 257 -15.00 2.33 12.11
CA ILE A 257 -15.66 1.12 11.62
C ILE A 257 -16.28 1.45 10.24
N PRO A 258 -15.86 0.77 9.16
CA PRO A 258 -16.36 1.08 7.82
C PRO A 258 -17.84 0.73 7.69
N VAL A 259 -18.59 1.57 6.98
CA VAL A 259 -19.99 1.31 6.64
C VAL A 259 -20.13 1.42 5.12
N TYR A 260 -20.46 0.31 4.50
CA TYR A 260 -20.74 0.25 3.08
C TYR A 260 -22.26 0.36 2.82
N GLY A 261 -22.64 0.71 1.58
CA GLY A 261 -24.05 0.77 1.19
C GLY A 261 -24.72 -0.61 1.17
N SER A 262 -25.85 -0.71 0.50
CA SER A 262 -26.66 -1.94 0.44
C SER A 262 -26.71 -2.59 -0.94
N ASP A 263 -26.01 -2.06 -1.94
CA ASP A 263 -26.01 -2.56 -3.32
C ASP A 263 -24.96 -3.68 -3.47
N SER A 264 -25.41 -4.92 -3.28
CA SER A 264 -24.53 -6.11 -3.33
C SER A 264 -24.30 -6.64 -4.75
N ASP A 265 -25.10 -6.21 -5.74
CA ASP A 265 -25.09 -6.76 -7.09
C ASP A 265 -24.32 -5.86 -8.08
N ALA A 266 -23.49 -4.95 -7.56
CA ALA A 266 -22.68 -4.07 -8.38
C ALA A 266 -21.57 -4.83 -9.12
N GLU A 267 -21.53 -4.69 -10.46
CA GLU A 267 -20.55 -5.31 -11.34
C GLU A 267 -19.78 -4.27 -12.12
N MET A 268 -18.48 -4.44 -12.22
CA MET A 268 -17.65 -3.63 -13.12
C MET A 268 -17.63 -4.17 -14.53
N LYS A 269 -17.48 -3.28 -15.49
CA LYS A 269 -17.36 -3.58 -16.92
C LYS A 269 -16.15 -2.88 -17.51
N ALA A 270 -15.59 -3.48 -18.55
CA ALA A 270 -14.52 -2.91 -19.35
C ALA A 270 -14.94 -2.83 -20.80
N ASP A 271 -14.78 -1.67 -21.39
CA ASP A 271 -15.04 -1.42 -22.82
C ASP A 271 -13.84 -0.71 -23.42
N VAL A 272 -13.62 -0.87 -24.74
CA VAL A 272 -12.63 -0.05 -25.43
C VAL A 272 -13.12 1.40 -25.35
N SER A 273 -12.27 2.27 -24.80
CA SER A 273 -12.58 3.69 -24.72
C SER A 273 -12.65 4.26 -26.15
N ASN A 274 -13.86 4.47 -26.62
CA ASN A 274 -14.10 5.30 -27.78
C ASN A 274 -14.73 6.62 -27.29
N ALA A 275 -14.57 7.69 -28.07
CA ALA A 275 -15.06 9.01 -27.71
C ALA A 275 -16.56 9.02 -27.32
N GLU A 276 -17.35 8.12 -27.88
CA GLU A 276 -18.80 7.99 -27.62
C GLU A 276 -19.08 7.35 -26.22
N GLY A 277 -18.24 6.44 -25.73
CA GLY A 277 -18.40 5.82 -24.40
C GLY A 277 -18.00 6.75 -23.25
N SER A 278 -16.98 7.57 -23.45
CA SER A 278 -16.50 8.54 -22.45
C SER A 278 -17.41 9.75 -22.27
N GLU A 279 -18.27 10.06 -23.24
CA GLU A 279 -19.22 11.20 -23.15
C GLU A 279 -20.33 10.96 -22.11
N ASN A 280 -20.59 9.71 -21.70
CA ASN A 280 -21.63 9.34 -20.75
C ASN A 280 -21.17 9.22 -19.31
N HIS A 281 -19.86 9.27 -19.06
CA HIS A 281 -19.27 9.07 -17.73
C HIS A 281 -18.27 10.18 -17.42
N THR A 282 -18.27 10.63 -16.18
CA THR A 282 -17.22 11.50 -15.67
C THR A 282 -15.97 10.67 -15.42
N ILE A 283 -14.87 10.95 -16.12
CA ILE A 283 -13.60 10.26 -15.87
C ILE A 283 -12.98 10.81 -14.58
N VAL A 284 -12.86 9.94 -13.58
CA VAL A 284 -12.37 10.29 -12.25
C VAL A 284 -10.92 9.89 -12.01
N GLY A 285 -10.26 9.32 -13.02
CA GLY A 285 -8.85 9.01 -12.97
C GLY A 285 -8.40 8.11 -14.10
N SER A 286 -7.09 7.88 -14.17
CA SER A 286 -6.48 7.02 -15.17
C SER A 286 -5.32 6.20 -14.61
N ALA A 287 -5.15 4.99 -15.13
CA ALA A 287 -3.99 4.15 -14.91
C ALA A 287 -3.27 3.91 -16.25
N VAL A 288 -1.95 4.03 -16.27
CA VAL A 288 -1.15 3.81 -17.47
C VAL A 288 -0.12 2.72 -17.19
N VAL A 289 -0.22 1.63 -17.91
CA VAL A 289 0.75 0.52 -17.86
C VAL A 289 1.73 0.63 -19.02
N ASP A 290 1.21 0.91 -20.20
CA ASP A 290 1.99 1.02 -21.43
C ASP A 290 1.48 2.22 -22.24
N ALA A 291 2.34 3.21 -22.43
CA ALA A 291 2.01 4.44 -23.16
C ALA A 291 1.62 4.21 -24.65
N GLY A 292 1.96 3.04 -25.19
CA GLY A 292 1.55 2.61 -26.55
C GLY A 292 0.33 1.70 -26.58
N GLY A 293 -0.27 1.41 -25.42
CA GLY A 293 -1.40 0.51 -25.28
C GLY A 293 -2.74 1.10 -25.77
N GLN A 294 -3.76 0.27 -25.78
CA GLN A 294 -5.13 0.72 -26.01
C GLN A 294 -5.75 1.29 -24.72
N GLU A 295 -6.64 2.26 -24.88
CA GLU A 295 -7.38 2.81 -23.76
C GLU A 295 -8.66 2.00 -23.51
N VAL A 296 -8.85 1.57 -22.29
CA VAL A 296 -9.99 0.82 -21.76
C VAL A 296 -10.74 1.69 -20.78
N LEU A 297 -12.05 1.79 -20.91
CA LEU A 297 -12.94 2.45 -19.96
C LEU A 297 -13.51 1.42 -19.00
N LEU A 298 -13.30 1.60 -17.71
CA LEU A 298 -13.91 0.84 -16.62
C LEU A 298 -15.11 1.62 -16.08
N THR A 299 -16.25 0.96 -16.00
CA THR A 299 -17.51 1.50 -15.45
C THR A 299 -18.15 0.48 -14.51
N THR A 300 -19.19 0.87 -13.77
CA THR A 300 -19.89 -0.02 -12.85
C THR A 300 -21.41 0.07 -13.01
N SER A 301 -22.12 -1.03 -12.71
CA SER A 301 -23.59 -1.09 -12.70
C SER A 301 -24.23 -0.61 -11.41
N GLY A 302 -23.47 -0.49 -10.32
CA GLY A 302 -23.84 -0.01 -8.99
C GLY A 302 -22.62 0.57 -8.30
N LYS A 303 -22.78 1.12 -7.10
CA LYS A 303 -21.64 1.68 -6.35
C LYS A 303 -20.71 0.56 -5.88
N VAL A 304 -19.42 0.66 -6.23
CA VAL A 304 -18.34 -0.21 -5.74
C VAL A 304 -17.41 0.57 -4.83
N TYR A 305 -16.68 -0.14 -3.97
CA TYR A 305 -15.80 0.43 -2.94
C TYR A 305 -14.39 -0.13 -3.07
N ASN A 306 -13.39 0.61 -2.60
CA ASN A 306 -11.98 0.20 -2.58
C ASN A 306 -11.50 -0.29 -3.95
N LEU A 307 -11.85 0.45 -5.02
CA LEU A 307 -11.42 0.15 -6.37
C LEU A 307 -9.90 0.28 -6.47
N ARG A 308 -9.24 -0.82 -6.86
CA ARG A 308 -7.80 -0.89 -7.13
C ARG A 308 -7.56 -1.39 -8.54
N ILE A 309 -6.60 -0.79 -9.19
CA ILE A 309 -6.05 -1.27 -10.45
C ILE A 309 -4.56 -1.50 -10.21
N TYR A 310 -4.07 -2.70 -10.48
CA TYR A 310 -2.68 -3.05 -10.25
C TYR A 310 -2.11 -3.91 -11.37
N TYR A 311 -0.82 -3.78 -11.57
CA TYR A 311 -0.05 -4.60 -12.49
C TYR A 311 0.34 -5.91 -11.81
N ALA A 312 0.18 -7.02 -12.52
CA ALA A 312 0.51 -8.35 -12.05
C ALA A 312 1.30 -9.14 -13.10
N LEU A 313 2.18 -10.01 -12.66
CA LEU A 313 2.92 -10.94 -13.50
C LEU A 313 2.63 -12.38 -13.07
N LEU A 314 2.76 -13.32 -13.99
CA LEU A 314 2.73 -14.74 -13.66
C LEU A 314 3.92 -15.10 -12.79
N ALA A 315 3.65 -15.71 -11.64
CA ALA A 315 4.68 -16.27 -10.77
C ALA A 315 5.50 -17.36 -11.50
N ASP A 316 6.69 -17.62 -10.98
CA ASP A 316 7.54 -18.72 -11.45
C ASP A 316 6.80 -20.06 -11.29
N GLY A 317 6.41 -20.67 -12.43
CA GLY A 317 5.57 -21.87 -12.47
C GLY A 317 4.25 -21.67 -13.22
N GLY A 318 3.85 -20.45 -13.54
CA GLY A 318 2.87 -20.11 -14.58
C GLY A 318 1.41 -20.31 -14.22
N MET A 319 1.04 -20.48 -12.94
CA MET A 319 -0.36 -20.71 -12.54
C MET A 319 -0.95 -19.64 -11.60
N GLN A 320 -0.14 -18.76 -11.05
CA GLN A 320 -0.61 -17.68 -10.17
C GLN A 320 -0.11 -16.33 -10.68
N LEU A 321 -0.94 -15.29 -10.56
CA LEU A 321 -0.55 -13.92 -10.84
C LEU A 321 -0.06 -13.30 -9.53
N GLU A 322 1.16 -12.80 -9.54
CA GLU A 322 1.72 -12.03 -8.44
C GLU A 322 1.54 -10.54 -8.70
N ARG A 323 0.96 -9.84 -7.73
CA ARG A 323 0.86 -8.38 -7.75
C ARG A 323 2.27 -7.79 -7.72
N GLN A 324 2.57 -6.92 -8.66
CA GLN A 324 3.85 -6.23 -8.77
C GLN A 324 3.79 -4.80 -8.21
N ARG A 325 2.75 -4.03 -8.55
CA ARG A 325 2.56 -2.66 -8.08
C ARG A 325 1.14 -2.16 -8.31
N ASP A 326 0.69 -1.21 -7.48
CA ASP A 326 -0.53 -0.47 -7.73
C ASP A 326 -0.33 0.57 -8.84
N LEU A 327 -1.40 0.81 -9.60
CA LEU A 327 -1.47 1.78 -10.68
C LEU A 327 -2.50 2.87 -10.36
N PHE A 328 -3.55 2.53 -9.61
CA PHE A 328 -4.64 3.43 -9.28
C PHE A 328 -5.42 2.90 -8.07
N TYR A 329 -5.90 3.82 -7.26
CA TYR A 329 -6.84 3.54 -6.18
C TYR A 329 -7.92 4.60 -6.12
N ARG A 330 -9.18 4.19 -5.87
CA ARG A 330 -10.31 5.06 -5.55
C ARG A 330 -11.18 4.45 -4.46
N SER A 331 -11.60 5.28 -3.49
CA SER A 331 -12.38 4.80 -2.34
C SER A 331 -13.77 4.30 -2.73
N SER A 332 -14.42 4.92 -3.72
CA SER A 332 -15.64 4.39 -4.35
C SER A 332 -15.78 4.85 -5.80
N LEU A 333 -16.57 4.12 -6.59
CA LEU A 333 -16.93 4.48 -7.96
C LEU A 333 -18.44 4.32 -8.15
N ASP A 334 -19.08 5.37 -8.64
CA ASP A 334 -20.51 5.40 -8.93
C ASP A 334 -20.82 5.12 -10.43
N THR A 335 -22.08 4.81 -10.72
CA THR A 335 -22.55 4.49 -12.09
C THR A 335 -22.38 5.60 -13.13
N SER A 336 -22.24 6.84 -12.68
CA SER A 336 -22.00 8.01 -13.55
C SER A 336 -20.52 8.30 -13.77
N GLU A 337 -19.65 7.53 -13.16
CA GLU A 337 -18.20 7.70 -13.19
C GLU A 337 -17.53 6.59 -13.98
N GLY A 338 -16.31 6.85 -14.43
CA GLY A 338 -15.46 5.87 -15.10
C GLY A 338 -13.99 6.14 -14.86
N VAL A 339 -13.20 5.08 -14.97
CA VAL A 339 -11.74 5.12 -14.89
C VAL A 339 -11.16 4.62 -16.20
N THR A 340 -10.17 5.32 -16.74
CA THR A 340 -9.45 4.86 -17.94
C THR A 340 -8.21 4.07 -17.57
N VAL A 341 -7.92 3.02 -18.33
CA VAL A 341 -6.70 2.22 -18.21
C VAL A 341 -6.04 2.13 -19.59
N THR A 342 -4.80 2.61 -19.70
CA THR A 342 -4.03 2.45 -20.94
C THR A 342 -3.08 1.26 -20.77
N VAL A 343 -3.34 0.20 -21.55
CA VAL A 343 -2.66 -1.08 -21.38
C VAL A 343 -2.51 -1.82 -22.71
N TYR A 344 -1.39 -2.53 -22.88
CA TYR A 344 -1.28 -3.59 -23.88
C TYR A 344 -1.81 -4.89 -23.27
N ILE A 345 -2.86 -5.45 -23.88
CA ILE A 345 -3.49 -6.68 -23.40
C ILE A 345 -2.91 -7.86 -24.19
N PRO A 346 -2.10 -8.72 -23.58
CA PRO A 346 -1.56 -9.89 -24.25
C PRO A 346 -2.63 -10.97 -24.47
N ASP A 347 -2.49 -11.73 -25.56
CA ASP A 347 -3.50 -12.75 -25.96
C ASP A 347 -3.63 -13.94 -25.00
N VAL A 348 -2.72 -14.12 -24.03
CA VAL A 348 -2.57 -15.40 -23.31
C VAL A 348 -2.76 -15.27 -21.80
N TYR A 349 -2.52 -14.12 -21.22
CA TYR A 349 -2.65 -13.91 -19.76
C TYR A 349 -3.01 -12.46 -19.43
N CYS A 350 -3.63 -12.28 -18.26
CA CYS A 350 -3.89 -10.96 -17.73
C CYS A 350 -2.62 -10.37 -17.10
N ASN A 351 -2.36 -9.09 -17.32
CA ASN A 351 -1.30 -8.34 -16.65
C ASN A 351 -1.83 -7.12 -15.87
N VAL A 352 -3.12 -6.85 -15.96
CA VAL A 352 -3.79 -5.80 -15.19
C VAL A 352 -5.02 -6.38 -14.51
N VAL A 353 -5.04 -6.24 -13.20
CA VAL A 353 -6.13 -6.69 -12.35
C VAL A 353 -6.89 -5.49 -11.80
N VAL A 354 -8.20 -5.59 -11.82
CA VAL A 354 -9.16 -4.69 -11.21
C VAL A 354 -9.77 -5.40 -10.02
N SER A 355 -9.61 -4.86 -8.82
CA SER A 355 -10.26 -5.40 -7.63
C SER A 355 -11.12 -4.34 -6.96
N TYR A 356 -12.22 -4.77 -6.36
CA TYR A 356 -13.16 -3.88 -5.68
C TYR A 356 -13.98 -4.65 -4.65
N MET A 357 -14.68 -3.92 -3.80
CA MET A 357 -15.63 -4.48 -2.84
C MET A 357 -17.06 -4.07 -3.22
N THR A 358 -17.99 -4.99 -3.03
CA THR A 358 -19.43 -4.75 -3.06
C THR A 358 -19.92 -4.25 -1.70
N ALA A 359 -21.12 -3.70 -1.64
CA ALA A 359 -21.67 -3.11 -0.42
C ALA A 359 -21.87 -4.12 0.73
N ASP A 360 -22.05 -5.39 0.44
CA ASP A 360 -22.13 -6.48 1.43
C ASP A 360 -20.76 -6.95 1.93
N GLY A 361 -19.68 -6.32 1.49
CA GLY A 361 -18.31 -6.66 1.86
C GLY A 361 -17.69 -7.76 1.00
N GLY A 362 -18.37 -8.21 -0.06
CA GLY A 362 -17.83 -9.15 -1.04
C GLY A 362 -16.62 -8.56 -1.76
N PHE A 363 -15.54 -9.33 -1.86
CA PHE A 363 -14.32 -8.92 -2.55
C PHE A 363 -14.25 -9.58 -3.92
N VAL A 364 -14.07 -8.77 -4.97
CA VAL A 364 -14.04 -9.21 -6.37
C VAL A 364 -12.69 -8.87 -6.99
N LYS A 365 -12.10 -9.84 -7.69
CA LYS A 365 -10.88 -9.68 -8.48
C LYS A 365 -11.16 -10.07 -9.93
N MET A 366 -10.85 -9.20 -10.86
CA MET A 366 -11.10 -9.38 -12.30
C MET A 366 -9.85 -8.98 -13.09
N GLY A 367 -9.53 -9.76 -14.10
CA GLY A 367 -8.52 -9.39 -15.08
C GLY A 367 -9.11 -8.66 -16.28
N ILE A 368 -8.33 -7.81 -16.94
CA ILE A 368 -8.69 -7.20 -18.23
C ILE A 368 -8.20 -8.12 -19.34
N PHE A 369 -9.12 -8.56 -20.19
CA PHE A 369 -8.85 -9.46 -21.32
C PHE A 369 -9.36 -8.87 -22.64
N GLN A 370 -8.77 -9.33 -23.74
CA GLN A 370 -9.23 -9.01 -25.09
C GLN A 370 -9.70 -10.30 -25.81
N SER A 371 -10.85 -10.22 -26.46
CA SER A 371 -11.38 -11.27 -27.28
C SER A 371 -10.59 -11.41 -28.59
N GLY A 372 -9.98 -12.56 -28.81
CA GLY A 372 -9.33 -12.87 -30.10
C GLY A 372 -10.28 -12.98 -31.28
N LYS A 373 -11.61 -12.97 -31.04
CA LYS A 373 -12.64 -13.12 -32.09
C LYS A 373 -13.02 -11.77 -32.74
N ASP A 374 -13.15 -10.73 -31.96
CA ASP A 374 -13.70 -9.43 -32.40
C ASP A 374 -12.94 -8.22 -31.81
N GLY A 375 -11.91 -8.46 -30.99
CA GLY A 375 -11.12 -7.42 -30.36
C GLY A 375 -11.82 -6.70 -29.20
N SER A 376 -13.02 -7.14 -28.80
CA SER A 376 -13.71 -6.55 -27.65
C SER A 376 -12.93 -6.80 -26.36
N VAL A 377 -12.97 -5.82 -25.44
CA VAL A 377 -12.34 -5.91 -24.11
C VAL A 377 -13.42 -6.29 -23.09
N TYR A 378 -13.05 -7.12 -22.14
CA TYR A 378 -13.96 -7.56 -21.09
C TYR A 378 -13.20 -7.86 -19.78
N LEU A 379 -13.95 -7.87 -18.67
CA LEU A 379 -13.45 -8.36 -17.37
C LEU A 379 -13.84 -9.82 -17.18
N ALA A 380 -12.90 -10.61 -16.66
CA ALA A 380 -13.18 -11.99 -16.24
C ALA A 380 -12.55 -12.27 -14.88
N PRO A 381 -13.16 -13.16 -14.05
CA PRO A 381 -12.61 -13.50 -12.74
C PRO A 381 -11.17 -14.01 -12.85
N CYS A 382 -10.37 -13.63 -11.87
CA CYS A 382 -8.98 -14.06 -11.68
C CYS A 382 -8.91 -14.76 -10.32
N ASP A 383 -9.46 -15.97 -10.22
CA ASP A 383 -9.67 -16.70 -8.97
C ASP A 383 -8.38 -17.21 -8.32
N ASP A 384 -7.25 -17.15 -9.02
CA ASP A 384 -5.94 -17.66 -8.56
C ASP A 384 -4.95 -16.53 -8.16
N LEU A 385 -5.47 -15.36 -7.80
CA LEU A 385 -4.68 -14.21 -7.39
C LEU A 385 -4.74 -14.01 -5.87
N ASP A 386 -3.90 -14.69 -5.13
CA ASP A 386 -3.65 -14.41 -3.70
C ASP A 386 -2.35 -13.63 -3.49
#